data_6cb6d652aa2aa50ef014896539a48b43
#
_entry.id   6cb6d652aa2aa50ef014896539a48b43
#
_cell.length_a   1.000
_cell.length_b   1.000
_cell.length_c   1.000
_cell.angle_alpha   90.00
_cell.angle_beta   90.00
_cell.angle_gamma   90.00
#
_symmetry.space_group_name_H-M   'P 1'
#
loop_
_entity.id
_entity.type
_entity.pdbx_description
1 polymer ?
#
loop_
_entity_poly.entity_id
_entity_poly.type
_entity_poly.pdbx_seq_one_letter_code
_entity_poly.pdbx_strand_id
1 'polypeptide(L)'
;MFLFVCLALLVIIGFTYDSRVRDSYWQQQRSHLTRVSSGMESQLQLMSDYSLQLRTDATLLRLSNMHDETDANYVLAAYRMMQNLTIRQYGLISLPVIRSTLYLKESNHILTSSESVPAELYYRRTRSFRASEYENWLAAMESATVKPTFVDYGQFSGRSGELAVLMDISGAQLPSMPVVVAFELDGSALREYLLPENIADAAVYVLSADGTPLFSVGNAVALSPLTFDANQTAFQGDYRILRRVSPSGRQYLLQLPNSLANQATGQFLRIYLLIFLAALVVGALVIIQLIRRAMKPIRQLTTQLDHAEDANAQLQREIDAQRPVINASYLRKLLSGHVA
;
A
#
# COMPACT_ATOMS: atom_id res chain seq x y z
N MET A 1 25.08 -16.09 32.04
CA MET A 1 25.02 -14.62 31.94
C MET A 1 25.08 -14.12 30.50
N PHE A 2 26.11 -14.47 29.70
CA PHE A 2 26.26 -14.02 28.30
C PHE A 2 25.05 -14.35 27.40
N LEU A 3 24.53 -15.58 27.49
CA LEU A 3 23.38 -16.05 26.69
C LEU A 3 22.10 -15.26 27.03
N PHE A 4 21.89 -14.88 28.29
CA PHE A 4 20.77 -14.07 28.72
C PHE A 4 20.84 -12.63 28.20
N VAL A 5 22.04 -12.04 28.17
CA VAL A 5 22.28 -10.70 27.61
C VAL A 5 22.04 -10.70 26.10
N CYS A 6 22.51 -11.73 25.39
CA CYS A 6 22.24 -11.87 23.95
C CYS A 6 20.74 -12.04 23.65
N LEU A 7 20.02 -12.81 24.47
CA LEU A 7 18.58 -12.99 24.33
C LEU A 7 17.83 -11.68 24.57
N ALA A 8 18.17 -10.94 25.61
CA ALA A 8 17.55 -9.65 25.92
C ALA A 8 17.80 -8.61 24.81
N LEU A 9 19.03 -8.54 24.28
CA LEU A 9 19.37 -7.69 23.15
C LEU A 9 18.56 -8.04 21.91
N LEU A 10 18.40 -9.32 21.60
CA LEU A 10 17.62 -9.78 20.45
C LEU A 10 16.14 -9.43 20.60
N VAL A 11 15.57 -9.55 21.78
CA VAL A 11 14.17 -9.15 22.04
C VAL A 11 13.99 -7.64 21.85
N ILE A 12 14.92 -6.81 22.36
CA ILE A 12 14.89 -5.36 22.19
C ILE A 12 15.02 -4.98 20.71
N ILE A 13 15.95 -5.61 20.00
CA ILE A 13 16.14 -5.39 18.55
C ILE A 13 14.88 -5.78 17.80
N GLY A 14 14.27 -6.93 18.11
CA GLY A 14 13.03 -7.38 17.49
C GLY A 14 11.89 -6.41 17.70
N PHE A 15 11.71 -5.89 18.92
CA PHE A 15 10.64 -4.94 19.22
C PHE A 15 10.86 -3.56 18.56
N THR A 16 12.08 -3.05 18.57
CA THR A 16 12.41 -1.78 17.91
C THR A 16 12.30 -1.87 16.39
N TYR A 17 12.62 -3.04 15.83
CA TYR A 17 12.49 -3.28 14.40
C TYR A 17 11.02 -3.40 13.96
N ASP A 18 10.19 -4.09 14.73
CA ASP A 18 8.74 -4.20 14.50
C ASP A 18 8.07 -2.81 14.43
N SER A 19 8.38 -1.94 15.38
CA SER A 19 7.89 -0.56 15.39
C SER A 19 8.33 0.21 14.14
N ARG A 20 9.61 0.10 13.74
CA ARG A 20 10.14 0.79 12.56
C ARG A 20 9.50 0.29 11.25
N VAL A 21 9.25 -1.01 11.14
CA VAL A 21 8.60 -1.59 9.94
C VAL A 21 7.17 -1.08 9.83
N ARG A 22 6.42 -1.05 10.93
CA ARG A 22 5.06 -0.47 10.95
C ARG A 22 5.06 1.01 10.58
N ASP A 23 5.95 1.78 11.16
CA ASP A 23 6.06 3.23 10.87
C ASP A 23 6.44 3.46 9.41
N SER A 24 7.40 2.70 8.88
CA SER A 24 7.80 2.75 7.47
C SER A 24 6.64 2.40 6.54
N TYR A 25 5.86 1.36 6.86
CA TYR A 25 4.67 0.98 6.09
C TYR A 25 3.66 2.14 6.03
N TRP A 26 3.31 2.72 7.18
CA TRP A 26 2.35 3.82 7.21
C TRP A 26 2.89 5.10 6.55
N GLN A 27 4.18 5.36 6.64
CA GLN A 27 4.82 6.45 5.92
C GLN A 27 4.76 6.26 4.40
N GLN A 28 4.95 5.02 3.93
CA GLN A 28 4.80 4.67 2.52
C GLN A 28 3.36 4.90 2.04
N GLN A 29 2.35 4.50 2.83
CA GLN A 29 0.94 4.73 2.48
C GLN A 29 0.59 6.23 2.46
N ARG A 30 1.13 7.03 3.38
CA ARG A 30 0.99 8.50 3.34
C ARG A 30 1.64 9.12 2.10
N SER A 31 2.81 8.63 1.73
CA SER A 31 3.51 9.07 0.51
C SER A 31 2.72 8.72 -0.74
N HIS A 32 2.12 7.51 -0.78
CA HIS A 32 1.21 7.11 -1.84
C HIS A 32 0.00 8.05 -1.93
N LEU A 33 -0.70 8.30 -0.82
CA LEU A 33 -1.84 9.22 -0.78
C LEU A 33 -1.46 10.64 -1.22
N THR A 34 -0.28 11.11 -0.82
CA THR A 34 0.23 12.42 -1.24
C THR A 34 0.47 12.49 -2.75
N ARG A 35 1.10 11.47 -3.32
CA ARG A 35 1.36 11.38 -4.76
C ARG A 35 0.06 11.33 -5.55
N VAL A 36 -0.87 10.49 -5.14
CA VAL A 36 -2.16 10.29 -5.80
C VAL A 36 -3.01 11.56 -5.71
N SER A 37 -3.13 12.18 -4.53
CA SER A 37 -3.90 13.41 -4.37
C SER A 37 -3.31 14.56 -5.19
N SER A 38 -1.98 14.72 -5.19
CA SER A 38 -1.32 15.77 -6.00
C SER A 38 -1.46 15.51 -7.50
N GLY A 39 -1.37 14.25 -7.92
CA GLY A 39 -1.60 13.86 -9.31
C GLY A 39 -3.03 14.13 -9.75
N MET A 40 -4.02 13.77 -8.93
CA MET A 40 -5.44 14.04 -9.20
C MET A 40 -5.73 15.54 -9.33
N GLU A 41 -5.21 16.36 -8.41
CA GLU A 41 -5.37 17.82 -8.47
C GLU A 41 -4.74 18.42 -9.73
N SER A 42 -3.55 17.95 -10.09
CA SER A 42 -2.88 18.39 -11.32
C SER A 42 -3.71 18.04 -12.56
N GLN A 43 -4.31 16.86 -12.60
CA GLN A 43 -5.16 16.45 -13.73
C GLN A 43 -6.47 17.25 -13.79
N LEU A 44 -7.09 17.50 -12.63
CA LEU A 44 -8.28 18.37 -12.58
C LEU A 44 -7.98 19.79 -13.03
N GLN A 45 -6.79 20.29 -12.71
CA GLN A 45 -6.33 21.58 -13.21
C GLN A 45 -6.16 21.57 -14.74
N LEU A 46 -5.53 20.53 -15.29
CA LEU A 46 -5.41 20.37 -16.74
C LEU A 46 -6.77 20.28 -17.45
N MET A 47 -7.74 19.57 -16.87
CA MET A 47 -9.12 19.54 -17.39
C MET A 47 -9.75 20.92 -17.35
N SER A 48 -9.54 21.68 -16.27
CA SER A 48 -10.02 23.05 -16.14
C SER A 48 -9.39 24.00 -17.18
N ASP A 49 -8.07 23.92 -17.36
CA ASP A 49 -7.35 24.72 -18.33
C ASP A 49 -7.80 24.39 -19.77
N TYR A 50 -8.02 23.11 -20.06
CA TYR A 50 -8.58 22.66 -21.34
C TYR A 50 -9.99 23.21 -21.55
N SER A 51 -10.84 23.16 -20.55
CA SER A 51 -12.20 23.70 -20.61
C SER A 51 -12.20 25.20 -20.85
N LEU A 52 -11.25 25.95 -20.25
CA LEU A 52 -11.05 27.38 -20.50
C LEU A 52 -10.58 27.66 -21.93
N GLN A 53 -9.73 26.82 -22.50
CA GLN A 53 -9.31 26.93 -23.91
C GLN A 53 -10.49 26.72 -24.87
N LEU A 54 -11.37 25.72 -24.57
CA LEU A 54 -12.57 25.50 -25.37
C LEU A 54 -13.49 26.71 -25.38
N ARG A 55 -13.57 27.45 -24.28
CA ARG A 55 -14.37 28.64 -24.16
C ARG A 55 -14.01 29.74 -25.15
N THR A 56 -12.76 29.80 -25.60
CA THR A 56 -12.28 30.75 -26.58
C THR A 56 -12.21 30.18 -27.99
N ASP A 57 -12.65 28.93 -28.21
CA ASP A 57 -12.63 28.29 -29.52
C ASP A 57 -13.75 28.85 -30.42
N ALA A 58 -13.36 29.51 -31.50
CA ALA A 58 -14.30 30.15 -32.44
C ALA A 58 -15.23 29.14 -33.13
N THR A 59 -14.79 27.88 -33.27
CA THR A 59 -15.61 26.82 -33.86
C THR A 59 -16.72 26.40 -32.89
N LEU A 60 -16.38 26.25 -31.62
CA LEU A 60 -17.37 25.92 -30.59
C LEU A 60 -18.36 27.05 -30.37
N LEU A 61 -17.88 28.32 -30.41
CA LEU A 61 -18.77 29.49 -30.33
C LEU A 61 -19.77 29.55 -31.50
N ARG A 62 -19.33 29.19 -32.71
CA ARG A 62 -20.24 29.08 -33.87
C ARG A 62 -21.27 27.97 -33.64
N LEU A 63 -20.85 26.78 -33.22
CA LEU A 63 -21.72 25.66 -33.01
C LEU A 63 -22.78 25.93 -31.96
N SER A 64 -22.43 26.56 -30.86
CA SER A 64 -23.38 26.85 -29.78
C SER A 64 -24.47 27.86 -30.19
N ASN A 65 -24.24 28.66 -31.24
CA ASN A 65 -25.20 29.64 -31.77
C ASN A 65 -25.97 29.12 -33.00
N MET A 66 -25.70 27.89 -33.47
CA MET A 66 -26.40 27.25 -34.59
C MET A 66 -27.49 26.31 -34.06
N HIS A 67 -28.71 26.51 -34.57
CA HIS A 67 -29.85 25.69 -34.16
C HIS A 67 -30.27 24.67 -35.22
N ASP A 68 -29.82 24.87 -36.49
CA ASP A 68 -30.15 23.98 -37.61
C ASP A 68 -28.99 23.00 -37.87
N GLU A 69 -29.18 21.78 -37.47
CA GLU A 69 -28.20 20.67 -37.65
C GLU A 69 -28.05 20.22 -39.08
N THR A 70 -29.02 20.55 -39.94
CA THR A 70 -28.99 20.23 -41.37
C THR A 70 -28.18 21.26 -42.17
N ASP A 71 -27.83 22.40 -41.55
CA ASP A 71 -26.96 23.38 -42.18
C ASP A 71 -25.54 22.80 -42.41
N ALA A 72 -25.06 22.89 -43.64
CA ALA A 72 -23.72 22.46 -44.02
C ALA A 72 -22.62 23.11 -43.18
N ASN A 73 -22.84 24.33 -42.69
CA ASN A 73 -21.89 25.05 -41.81
C ASN A 73 -21.88 24.43 -40.40
N TYR A 74 -23.03 23.98 -39.88
CA TYR A 74 -23.11 23.23 -38.62
C TYR A 74 -22.32 21.93 -38.72
N VAL A 75 -22.60 21.12 -39.75
CA VAL A 75 -21.91 19.85 -39.99
C VAL A 75 -20.40 20.04 -40.10
N LEU A 76 -19.93 21.06 -40.83
CA LEU A 76 -18.52 21.34 -40.98
C LEU A 76 -17.88 21.78 -39.66
N ALA A 77 -18.56 22.66 -38.89
CA ALA A 77 -18.08 23.12 -37.60
C ALA A 77 -18.05 21.96 -36.57
N ALA A 78 -19.08 21.13 -36.53
CA ALA A 78 -19.12 19.93 -35.69
C ALA A 78 -17.97 18.97 -36.02
N TYR A 79 -17.74 18.69 -37.30
CA TYR A 79 -16.63 17.84 -37.74
C TYR A 79 -15.25 18.38 -37.30
N ARG A 80 -15.01 19.68 -37.47
CA ARG A 80 -13.76 20.32 -37.00
C ARG A 80 -13.60 20.23 -35.51
N MET A 81 -14.69 20.42 -34.76
CA MET A 81 -14.66 20.31 -33.29
C MET A 81 -14.37 18.90 -32.83
N MET A 82 -14.98 17.90 -33.46
CA MET A 82 -14.71 16.48 -33.22
C MET A 82 -13.24 16.13 -33.45
N GLN A 83 -12.61 16.62 -34.53
CA GLN A 83 -11.19 16.43 -34.77
C GLN A 83 -10.33 17.09 -33.68
N ASN A 84 -10.68 18.31 -33.23
CA ASN A 84 -9.99 18.99 -32.15
C ASN A 84 -10.09 18.21 -30.83
N LEU A 85 -11.24 17.65 -30.51
CA LEU A 85 -11.43 16.80 -29.33
C LEU A 85 -10.52 15.56 -29.39
N THR A 86 -10.42 14.92 -30.55
CA THR A 86 -9.56 13.74 -30.74
C THR A 86 -8.08 14.07 -30.52
N ILE A 87 -7.56 15.12 -31.14
CA ILE A 87 -6.14 15.46 -31.07
C ILE A 87 -5.73 15.86 -29.65
N ARG A 88 -6.57 16.59 -28.95
CA ARG A 88 -6.27 17.07 -27.59
C ARG A 88 -6.45 16.01 -26.49
N GLN A 89 -7.32 15.03 -26.70
CA GLN A 89 -7.55 13.95 -25.74
C GLN A 89 -6.29 13.11 -25.50
N TYR A 90 -5.46 12.88 -26.54
CA TYR A 90 -4.25 12.05 -26.44
C TYR A 90 -3.05 12.74 -25.76
N GLY A 91 -3.06 14.05 -25.62
CA GLY A 91 -1.90 14.80 -25.12
C GLY A 91 -1.94 15.26 -23.67
N LEU A 92 -3.08 15.21 -23.02
CA LEU A 92 -3.29 16.02 -21.83
C LEU A 92 -3.47 15.26 -20.53
N ILE A 93 -3.83 13.96 -20.53
CA ILE A 93 -4.41 13.40 -19.32
C ILE A 93 -3.79 12.05 -19.00
N SER A 94 -3.09 11.96 -17.87
CA SER A 94 -2.66 10.70 -17.28
C SER A 94 -3.77 10.02 -16.44
N LEU A 95 -4.93 10.68 -16.24
CA LEU A 95 -6.12 10.01 -15.73
C LEU A 95 -6.73 9.16 -16.85
N PRO A 96 -7.35 8.03 -16.50
CA PRO A 96 -7.97 7.14 -17.48
C PRO A 96 -9.27 7.73 -18.03
N VAL A 97 -9.17 8.77 -18.85
CA VAL A 97 -10.30 9.37 -19.56
C VAL A 97 -10.65 8.48 -20.75
N ILE A 98 -11.82 7.88 -20.69
CA ILE A 98 -12.37 7.08 -21.80
C ILE A 98 -12.82 7.99 -22.93
N ARG A 99 -13.47 9.09 -22.58
CA ARG A 99 -14.12 9.98 -23.52
C ARG A 99 -14.24 11.39 -22.96
N SER A 100 -14.07 12.38 -23.83
CA SER A 100 -14.49 13.74 -23.57
C SER A 100 -15.68 14.07 -24.47
N THR A 101 -16.72 14.68 -23.89
CA THR A 101 -17.94 15.05 -24.57
C THR A 101 -18.26 16.51 -24.32
N LEU A 102 -18.88 17.16 -25.31
CA LEU A 102 -19.41 18.49 -25.22
C LEU A 102 -20.93 18.40 -25.29
N TYR A 103 -21.62 18.88 -24.27
CA TYR A 103 -23.06 19.02 -24.28
C TYR A 103 -23.43 20.47 -24.64
N LEU A 104 -24.08 20.63 -25.79
CA LEU A 104 -24.61 21.91 -26.26
C LEU A 104 -26.03 22.03 -25.70
N LYS A 105 -26.22 22.89 -24.70
CA LYS A 105 -27.51 22.98 -23.98
C LYS A 105 -28.66 23.48 -24.86
N GLU A 106 -28.42 24.46 -25.73
CA GLU A 106 -29.47 25.06 -26.57
C GLU A 106 -29.99 24.11 -27.65
N SER A 107 -29.11 23.36 -28.31
CA SER A 107 -29.52 22.39 -29.34
C SER A 107 -29.83 21.01 -28.73
N ASN A 108 -29.59 20.79 -27.45
CA ASN A 108 -29.68 19.50 -26.78
C ASN A 108 -28.89 18.39 -27.48
N HIS A 109 -27.64 18.72 -27.90
CA HIS A 109 -26.74 17.84 -28.64
C HIS A 109 -25.50 17.51 -27.86
N ILE A 110 -24.99 16.29 -28.11
CA ILE A 110 -23.69 15.81 -27.62
C ILE A 110 -22.74 15.72 -28.80
N LEU A 111 -21.57 16.34 -28.66
CA LEU A 111 -20.42 16.12 -29.51
C LEU A 111 -19.40 15.27 -28.78
N THR A 112 -18.91 14.25 -29.47
CA THR A 112 -17.77 13.45 -29.06
C THR A 112 -16.65 13.56 -30.09
N SER A 113 -15.56 12.84 -29.92
CA SER A 113 -14.52 12.72 -30.96
C SER A 113 -14.99 11.96 -32.20
N SER A 114 -16.11 11.24 -32.16
CA SER A 114 -16.57 10.34 -33.21
C SER A 114 -17.96 10.66 -33.78
N GLU A 115 -18.79 11.38 -33.03
CA GLU A 115 -20.18 11.62 -33.42
C GLU A 115 -20.74 12.94 -32.87
N SER A 116 -21.74 13.46 -33.57
CA SER A 116 -22.62 14.54 -33.12
C SER A 116 -24.04 14.02 -33.17
N VAL A 117 -24.67 13.89 -32.02
CA VAL A 117 -26.00 13.27 -31.92
C VAL A 117 -26.85 13.96 -30.84
N PRO A 118 -28.20 13.90 -30.94
CA PRO A 118 -29.08 14.35 -29.88
C PRO A 118 -28.73 13.70 -28.53
N ALA A 119 -28.81 14.47 -27.45
CA ALA A 119 -28.41 14.03 -26.11
C ALA A 119 -29.14 12.76 -25.66
N GLU A 120 -30.45 12.65 -25.97
CA GLU A 120 -31.23 11.45 -25.67
C GLU A 120 -30.73 10.21 -26.42
N LEU A 121 -30.36 10.35 -27.70
CA LEU A 121 -29.83 9.24 -28.49
C LEU A 121 -28.45 8.81 -27.97
N TYR A 122 -27.60 9.77 -27.61
CA TYR A 122 -26.31 9.49 -26.96
C TYR A 122 -26.49 8.72 -25.67
N TYR A 123 -27.39 9.19 -24.79
CA TYR A 123 -27.69 8.52 -23.53
C TYR A 123 -28.15 7.09 -23.72
N ARG A 124 -29.12 6.85 -24.62
CA ARG A 124 -29.64 5.52 -24.92
C ARG A 124 -28.56 4.55 -25.42
N ARG A 125 -27.62 5.04 -26.23
CA ARG A 125 -26.54 4.23 -26.78
C ARG A 125 -25.43 3.93 -25.77
N THR A 126 -25.12 4.87 -24.91
CA THR A 126 -23.93 4.80 -24.05
C THR A 126 -24.24 4.40 -22.61
N ARG A 127 -25.46 4.64 -22.12
CA ARG A 127 -25.81 4.49 -20.71
C ARG A 127 -26.92 3.46 -20.47
N SER A 128 -28.15 3.81 -20.77
CA SER A 128 -29.32 2.99 -20.45
C SER A 128 -30.49 3.30 -21.38
N PHE A 129 -31.35 2.29 -21.59
CA PHE A 129 -32.63 2.47 -22.31
C PHE A 129 -33.75 3.04 -21.42
N ARG A 130 -33.51 3.28 -20.12
CA ARG A 130 -34.54 3.76 -19.20
C ARG A 130 -34.70 5.28 -19.31
N ALA A 131 -35.83 5.72 -19.82
CA ALA A 131 -36.13 7.13 -20.03
C ALA A 131 -36.12 7.95 -18.73
N SER A 132 -36.58 7.38 -17.60
CA SER A 132 -36.60 8.05 -16.30
C SER A 132 -35.19 8.43 -15.77
N GLU A 133 -34.16 7.73 -16.20
CA GLU A 133 -32.80 8.02 -15.81
C GLU A 133 -32.14 9.06 -16.72
N TYR A 134 -32.66 9.24 -17.94
CA TYR A 134 -32.19 10.28 -18.86
C TYR A 134 -32.40 11.70 -18.30
N GLU A 135 -33.56 11.99 -17.75
CA GLU A 135 -33.82 13.30 -17.16
C GLU A 135 -32.91 13.61 -15.98
N ASN A 136 -32.63 12.59 -15.14
CA ASN A 136 -31.71 12.74 -14.03
C ASN A 136 -30.27 12.97 -14.53
N TRP A 137 -29.85 12.25 -15.57
CA TRP A 137 -28.55 12.45 -16.20
C TRP A 137 -28.45 13.83 -16.83
N LEU A 138 -29.48 14.28 -17.55
CA LEU A 138 -29.55 15.60 -18.15
C LEU A 138 -29.50 16.70 -17.08
N ALA A 139 -30.27 16.56 -16.01
CA ALA A 139 -30.23 17.48 -14.88
C ALA A 139 -28.85 17.56 -14.22
N ALA A 140 -28.11 16.43 -14.15
CA ALA A 140 -26.75 16.42 -13.68
C ALA A 140 -25.81 17.20 -14.62
N MET A 141 -25.97 17.06 -15.94
CA MET A 141 -25.23 17.86 -16.95
C MET A 141 -25.55 19.36 -16.82
N GLU A 142 -26.82 19.69 -16.66
CA GLU A 142 -27.28 21.10 -16.54
C GLU A 142 -26.84 21.76 -15.24
N SER A 143 -26.72 20.98 -14.16
CA SER A 143 -26.26 21.46 -12.84
C SER A 143 -24.74 21.66 -12.76
N ALA A 144 -23.99 21.33 -13.82
CA ALA A 144 -22.55 21.53 -13.87
C ALA A 144 -22.17 22.97 -13.57
N THR A 145 -21.09 23.16 -12.86
CA THR A 145 -20.53 24.48 -12.52
C THR A 145 -19.21 24.71 -13.26
N VAL A 146 -18.70 25.94 -13.21
CA VAL A 146 -17.37 26.27 -13.76
C VAL A 146 -16.25 25.48 -13.07
N LYS A 147 -16.47 25.08 -11.81
CA LYS A 147 -15.52 24.21 -11.09
C LYS A 147 -15.80 22.74 -11.42
N PRO A 148 -14.75 21.90 -11.44
CA PRO A 148 -14.90 20.46 -11.66
C PRO A 148 -15.93 19.85 -10.70
N THR A 149 -17.04 19.35 -11.25
CA THR A 149 -18.13 18.68 -10.53
C THR A 149 -18.06 17.19 -10.84
N PHE A 150 -17.97 16.36 -9.81
CA PHE A 150 -17.93 14.91 -9.97
C PHE A 150 -19.37 14.36 -9.98
N VAL A 151 -19.64 13.49 -10.93
CA VAL A 151 -20.92 12.79 -11.05
C VAL A 151 -20.68 11.32 -11.23
N ASP A 152 -21.29 10.51 -10.38
CA ASP A 152 -21.28 9.05 -10.52
C ASP A 152 -22.22 8.66 -11.68
N TYR A 153 -21.64 8.37 -12.84
CA TYR A 153 -22.38 7.90 -14.00
C TYR A 153 -22.86 6.46 -13.85
N GLY A 154 -22.28 5.69 -12.92
CA GLY A 154 -22.72 4.34 -12.63
C GLY A 154 -24.17 4.25 -12.15
N GLN A 155 -24.64 5.29 -11.46
CA GLN A 155 -26.04 5.39 -11.05
C GLN A 155 -27.03 5.47 -12.24
N PHE A 156 -26.57 5.94 -13.41
CA PHE A 156 -27.39 6.06 -14.63
C PHE A 156 -27.24 4.86 -15.57
N SER A 157 -26.10 4.17 -15.55
CA SER A 157 -25.80 3.06 -16.44
C SER A 157 -26.01 1.68 -15.82
N GLY A 158 -26.16 1.63 -14.49
CA GLY A 158 -26.15 0.38 -13.72
C GLY A 158 -24.76 -0.30 -13.69
N ARG A 159 -23.73 0.35 -14.18
CA ARG A 159 -22.33 -0.11 -14.14
C ARG A 159 -21.63 0.62 -13.00
N SER A 160 -21.35 -0.08 -11.94
CA SER A 160 -20.60 0.49 -10.81
C SER A 160 -19.23 1.02 -11.25
N GLY A 161 -18.89 2.23 -10.82
CA GLY A 161 -17.56 2.78 -10.97
C GLY A 161 -17.33 3.67 -12.20
N GLU A 162 -18.36 3.97 -13.01
CA GLU A 162 -18.26 5.01 -14.03
C GLU A 162 -18.38 6.40 -13.39
N LEU A 163 -17.35 7.23 -13.52
CA LEU A 163 -17.28 8.56 -12.97
C LEU A 163 -17.14 9.58 -14.10
N ALA A 164 -17.78 10.73 -13.99
CA ALA A 164 -17.56 11.85 -14.88
C ALA A 164 -17.15 13.10 -14.11
N VAL A 165 -16.31 13.92 -14.73
CA VAL A 165 -15.99 15.26 -14.29
C VAL A 165 -16.65 16.23 -15.24
N LEU A 166 -17.63 16.98 -14.74
CA LEU A 166 -18.40 17.97 -15.51
C LEU A 166 -17.87 19.37 -15.23
N MET A 167 -17.80 20.20 -16.25
CA MET A 167 -17.46 21.62 -16.15
C MET A 167 -18.33 22.43 -17.10
N ASP A 168 -19.03 23.43 -16.57
CA ASP A 168 -19.73 24.41 -17.37
C ASP A 168 -18.74 25.45 -17.89
N ILE A 169 -18.62 25.56 -19.19
CA ILE A 169 -17.75 26.56 -19.84
C ILE A 169 -18.52 27.82 -20.22
N SER A 170 -19.82 27.89 -19.98
CA SER A 170 -20.58 29.13 -20.06
C SER A 170 -20.05 30.11 -19.01
N GLY A 171 -19.56 31.24 -19.40
CA GLY A 171 -19.04 32.20 -18.45
C GLY A 171 -19.95 33.40 -18.28
N ALA A 172 -19.83 34.05 -17.14
CA ALA A 172 -20.56 35.28 -16.83
C ALA A 172 -20.33 36.43 -17.87
N GLN A 173 -19.25 36.33 -18.63
CA GLN A 173 -18.92 37.33 -19.69
C GLN A 173 -19.36 36.93 -21.11
N LEU A 174 -19.76 35.65 -21.30
CA LEU A 174 -20.25 35.10 -22.57
C LEU A 174 -21.49 34.28 -22.29
N PRO A 175 -22.62 34.88 -21.95
CA PRO A 175 -23.87 34.17 -21.67
C PRO A 175 -24.42 33.37 -22.87
N SER A 176 -23.85 33.59 -24.05
CA SER A 176 -24.25 32.97 -25.33
C SER A 176 -23.58 31.62 -25.61
N MET A 177 -22.88 30.99 -24.64
CA MET A 177 -22.23 29.72 -24.88
C MET A 177 -22.62 28.67 -23.81
N PRO A 178 -23.88 28.18 -23.84
CA PRO A 178 -24.35 27.20 -22.87
C PRO A 178 -23.81 25.80 -23.22
N VAL A 179 -22.55 25.55 -22.86
CA VAL A 179 -21.87 24.28 -23.13
C VAL A 179 -21.28 23.69 -21.86
N VAL A 180 -21.49 22.40 -21.67
CA VAL A 180 -20.83 21.61 -20.61
C VAL A 180 -19.82 20.66 -21.24
N VAL A 181 -18.63 20.63 -20.66
CA VAL A 181 -17.61 19.62 -20.97
C VAL A 181 -17.73 18.51 -19.94
N ALA A 182 -17.79 17.28 -20.41
CA ALA A 182 -17.75 16.09 -19.57
C ALA A 182 -16.54 15.21 -19.90
N PHE A 183 -15.76 14.87 -18.90
CA PHE A 183 -14.67 13.90 -18.98
C PHE A 183 -15.13 12.62 -18.31
N GLU A 184 -15.34 11.58 -19.09
CA GLU A 184 -15.76 10.27 -18.60
C GLU A 184 -14.52 9.45 -18.24
N LEU A 185 -14.47 8.97 -17.00
CA LEU A 185 -13.36 8.23 -16.43
C LEU A 185 -13.68 6.73 -16.37
N ASP A 186 -12.70 5.90 -16.70
CA ASP A 186 -12.76 4.46 -16.46
C ASP A 186 -12.61 4.17 -14.96
N GLY A 187 -13.66 3.67 -14.35
CA GLY A 187 -13.66 3.39 -12.92
C GLY A 187 -12.68 2.28 -12.51
N SER A 188 -12.41 1.31 -13.39
CA SER A 188 -11.45 0.24 -13.12
C SER A 188 -10.02 0.77 -13.14
N ALA A 189 -9.67 1.54 -14.15
CA ALA A 189 -8.37 2.18 -14.25
C ALA A 189 -8.18 3.30 -13.22
N LEU A 190 -9.26 4.02 -12.86
CA LEU A 190 -9.24 4.99 -11.76
C LEU A 190 -8.99 4.30 -10.41
N ARG A 191 -9.56 3.12 -10.21
CA ARG A 191 -9.30 2.27 -9.04
C ARG A 191 -7.82 1.89 -8.96
N GLU A 192 -7.25 1.41 -10.05
CA GLU A 192 -5.83 1.06 -10.14
C GLU A 192 -4.91 2.26 -9.88
N TYR A 193 -5.29 3.44 -10.38
CA TYR A 193 -4.56 4.68 -10.16
C TYR A 193 -4.60 5.16 -8.70
N LEU A 194 -5.76 5.08 -8.04
CA LEU A 194 -5.98 5.65 -6.71
C LEU A 194 -5.58 4.70 -5.57
N LEU A 195 -5.79 3.39 -5.74
CA LEU A 195 -5.54 2.43 -4.68
C LEU A 195 -4.09 1.96 -4.67
N PRO A 196 -3.53 1.64 -3.50
CA PRO A 196 -2.26 0.94 -3.41
C PRO A 196 -2.35 -0.44 -4.05
N GLU A 197 -1.29 -0.86 -4.73
CA GLU A 197 -1.21 -2.17 -5.35
C GLU A 197 -1.41 -3.31 -4.32
N ASN A 198 -2.13 -4.35 -4.73
CA ASN A 198 -2.31 -5.60 -3.98
C ASN A 198 -3.07 -5.50 -2.65
N ILE A 199 -3.88 -4.46 -2.44
CA ILE A 199 -4.71 -4.32 -1.24
C ILE A 199 -6.19 -4.43 -1.61
N ALA A 200 -6.78 -5.62 -1.42
CA ALA A 200 -8.16 -5.90 -1.82
C ALA A 200 -9.20 -5.05 -1.05
N ASP A 201 -8.97 -4.80 0.23
CA ASP A 201 -9.90 -4.11 1.13
C ASP A 201 -9.55 -2.64 1.35
N ALA A 202 -8.80 -2.03 0.42
CA ALA A 202 -8.55 -0.60 0.42
C ALA A 202 -9.70 0.18 -0.22
N ALA A 203 -9.91 1.40 0.28
CA ALA A 203 -10.78 2.38 -0.36
C ALA A 203 -10.18 3.77 -0.31
N VAL A 204 -10.46 4.56 -1.35
CA VAL A 204 -10.17 5.99 -1.38
C VAL A 204 -11.48 6.74 -1.47
N TYR A 205 -11.64 7.75 -0.62
CA TYR A 205 -12.74 8.70 -0.69
C TYR A 205 -12.19 10.06 -1.06
N VAL A 206 -12.89 10.73 -1.94
CA VAL A 206 -12.63 12.12 -2.26
C VAL A 206 -13.80 12.93 -1.78
N LEU A 207 -13.52 13.87 -0.89
CA LEU A 207 -14.50 14.75 -0.30
C LEU A 207 -14.26 16.19 -0.75
N SER A 208 -15.30 17.00 -0.79
CA SER A 208 -15.18 18.44 -0.96
C SER A 208 -14.54 19.11 0.26
N ALA A 209 -14.34 20.41 0.21
CA ALA A 209 -13.76 21.18 1.32
C ALA A 209 -14.60 21.16 2.58
N ASP A 210 -15.93 21.08 2.45
CA ASP A 210 -16.91 20.98 3.54
C ASP A 210 -17.08 19.54 4.07
N GLY A 211 -16.38 18.55 3.49
CA GLY A 211 -16.45 17.16 3.90
C GLY A 211 -17.55 16.35 3.21
N THR A 212 -18.27 16.92 2.25
CA THR A 212 -19.28 16.20 1.47
C THR A 212 -18.59 15.19 0.55
N PRO A 213 -19.01 13.91 0.52
CA PRO A 213 -18.46 12.92 -0.39
C PRO A 213 -18.69 13.30 -1.86
N LEU A 214 -17.64 13.34 -2.65
CA LEU A 214 -17.69 13.55 -4.10
C LEU A 214 -17.76 12.20 -4.82
N PHE A 215 -16.88 11.29 -4.46
CA PHE A 215 -16.90 9.89 -4.92
C PHE A 215 -16.03 9.02 -4.03
N SER A 216 -16.16 7.71 -4.20
CA SER A 216 -15.29 6.72 -3.56
C SER A 216 -14.94 5.61 -4.53
N VAL A 217 -13.77 5.00 -4.31
CA VAL A 217 -13.24 3.90 -5.13
C VAL A 217 -12.73 2.80 -4.22
N GLY A 218 -13.00 1.56 -4.55
CA GLY A 218 -12.60 0.40 -3.76
C GLY A 218 -13.73 -0.13 -2.87
N ASN A 219 -13.38 -0.90 -1.84
CA ASN A 219 -14.34 -1.46 -0.88
C ASN A 219 -14.68 -0.42 0.19
N ALA A 220 -15.44 0.60 -0.24
CA ALA A 220 -15.80 1.72 0.59
C ALA A 220 -16.80 1.31 1.69
N VAL A 221 -16.47 1.56 2.95
CA VAL A 221 -17.39 1.46 4.09
C VAL A 221 -17.95 2.83 4.39
N ALA A 222 -19.23 2.92 4.79
CA ALA A 222 -19.84 4.19 5.14
C ALA A 222 -18.98 4.92 6.19
N LEU A 223 -18.59 6.16 5.89
CA LEU A 223 -17.78 6.97 6.78
C LEU A 223 -18.64 7.46 7.96
N SER A 224 -18.24 7.09 9.18
CA SER A 224 -18.75 7.73 10.40
C SER A 224 -18.05 9.08 10.60
N PRO A 225 -18.57 9.97 11.47
CA PRO A 225 -17.83 11.16 11.86
C PRO A 225 -16.43 10.81 12.37
N LEU A 226 -15.38 11.31 11.70
CA LEU A 226 -13.99 10.97 11.99
C LEU A 226 -13.30 12.09 12.75
N THR A 227 -12.59 11.72 13.82
CA THR A 227 -11.68 12.64 14.50
C THR A 227 -10.25 12.28 14.11
N PHE A 228 -9.56 13.21 13.48
CA PHE A 228 -8.18 13.03 13.02
C PHE A 228 -7.18 13.52 14.06
N ASP A 229 -6.12 12.74 14.25
CA ASP A 229 -4.97 13.11 15.09
C ASP A 229 -4.06 14.17 14.41
N ALA A 230 -3.00 14.58 15.10
CA ALA A 230 -1.99 15.51 14.57
C ALA A 230 -1.32 14.98 13.28
N ASN A 231 -1.27 13.66 13.09
CA ASN A 231 -0.72 13.01 11.92
C ASN A 231 -1.75 12.80 10.80
N GLN A 232 -2.92 13.44 10.87
CA GLN A 232 -4.02 13.29 9.92
C GLN A 232 -4.47 11.82 9.79
N THR A 233 -4.55 11.11 10.90
CA THR A 233 -4.94 9.71 10.98
C THR A 233 -6.18 9.58 11.86
N ALA A 234 -7.13 8.74 11.45
CA ALA A 234 -8.29 8.34 12.22
C ALA A 234 -8.45 6.82 12.20
N PHE A 235 -9.24 6.29 13.12
CA PHE A 235 -9.56 4.88 13.19
C PHE A 235 -11.08 4.69 13.13
N GLN A 236 -11.52 3.72 12.34
CA GLN A 236 -12.92 3.33 12.23
C GLN A 236 -13.03 1.81 12.21
N GLY A 237 -13.37 1.20 13.35
CA GLY A 237 -13.34 -0.25 13.51
C GLY A 237 -11.95 -0.82 13.23
N ASP A 238 -11.87 -1.80 12.34
CA ASP A 238 -10.62 -2.45 11.94
C ASP A 238 -9.82 -1.69 10.87
N TYR A 239 -10.27 -0.49 10.52
CA TYR A 239 -9.65 0.32 9.49
C TYR A 239 -8.90 1.51 10.07
N ARG A 240 -7.78 1.82 9.45
CA ARG A 240 -7.03 3.06 9.62
C ARG A 240 -7.26 3.96 8.42
N ILE A 241 -7.61 5.20 8.68
CA ILE A 241 -7.93 6.20 7.66
C ILE A 241 -6.86 7.29 7.70
N LEU A 242 -6.17 7.46 6.58
CA LEU A 242 -5.19 8.53 6.39
C LEU A 242 -5.88 9.67 5.61
N ARG A 243 -5.69 10.92 6.06
CA ARG A 243 -6.23 12.10 5.41
C ARG A 243 -5.15 12.96 4.78
N ARG A 244 -5.43 13.48 3.60
CA ARG A 244 -4.66 14.52 2.94
C ARG A 244 -5.61 15.60 2.47
N VAL A 245 -5.34 16.86 2.83
CA VAL A 245 -6.06 18.03 2.31
C VAL A 245 -5.22 18.64 1.18
N SER A 246 -5.84 18.85 0.02
CA SER A 246 -5.21 19.48 -1.12
C SER A 246 -5.24 21.02 -1.02
N PRO A 247 -4.44 21.74 -1.81
CA PRO A 247 -4.49 23.19 -1.88
C PRO A 247 -5.85 23.74 -2.34
N SER A 248 -6.63 22.96 -3.07
CA SER A 248 -8.00 23.31 -3.47
C SER A 248 -9.03 23.15 -2.34
N GLY A 249 -8.62 22.62 -1.19
CA GLY A 249 -9.46 22.31 -0.06
C GLY A 249 -10.08 20.91 -0.11
N ARG A 250 -10.00 20.17 -1.22
CA ARG A 250 -10.50 18.79 -1.28
C ARG A 250 -9.76 17.89 -0.31
N GLN A 251 -10.49 16.95 0.26
CA GLN A 251 -9.93 15.99 1.21
C GLN A 251 -9.88 14.61 0.55
N TYR A 252 -8.71 13.99 0.62
CA TYR A 252 -8.47 12.64 0.15
C TYR A 252 -8.29 11.74 1.36
N LEU A 253 -9.11 10.72 1.48
CA LEU A 253 -9.05 9.75 2.57
C LEU A 253 -8.66 8.39 2.00
N LEU A 254 -7.61 7.78 2.54
CA LEU A 254 -7.22 6.42 2.22
C LEU A 254 -7.56 5.53 3.41
N GLN A 255 -8.50 4.63 3.21
CA GLN A 255 -8.91 3.61 4.18
C GLN A 255 -8.16 2.32 3.92
N LEU A 256 -7.51 1.79 4.96
CA LEU A 256 -6.72 0.56 4.92
C LEU A 256 -7.01 -0.31 6.14
N PRO A 257 -7.11 -1.64 5.99
CA PRO A 257 -7.21 -2.55 7.13
C PRO A 257 -5.99 -2.45 8.05
N ASN A 258 -6.21 -2.37 9.36
CA ASN A 258 -5.14 -2.36 10.36
C ASN A 258 -4.28 -3.64 10.35
N SER A 259 -4.89 -4.76 9.93
CA SER A 259 -4.22 -6.06 9.83
C SER A 259 -3.03 -6.07 8.86
N LEU A 260 -3.01 -5.18 7.87
CA LEU A 260 -1.94 -5.13 6.86
C LEU A 260 -0.57 -4.78 7.46
N ALA A 261 -0.53 -3.84 8.41
CA ALA A 261 0.71 -3.54 9.12
C ALA A 261 1.20 -4.76 9.94
N ASN A 262 0.28 -5.52 10.53
CA ASN A 262 0.60 -6.73 11.28
C ASN A 262 1.04 -7.88 10.36
N GLN A 263 0.49 -7.98 9.14
CA GLN A 263 0.93 -8.98 8.16
C GLN A 263 2.35 -8.69 7.66
N ALA A 264 2.67 -7.42 7.39
CA ALA A 264 4.02 -7.02 7.01
C ALA A 264 5.05 -7.37 8.10
N THR A 265 4.72 -7.11 9.37
CA THR A 265 5.58 -7.47 10.52
C THR A 265 5.63 -8.97 10.76
N GLY A 266 4.54 -9.70 10.54
CA GLY A 266 4.47 -11.15 10.73
C GLY A 266 5.41 -11.95 9.84
N GLN A 267 5.62 -11.53 8.60
CA GLN A 267 6.59 -12.16 7.69
C GLN A 267 8.03 -11.95 8.20
N PHE A 268 8.36 -10.72 8.61
CA PHE A 268 9.67 -10.43 9.18
C PHE A 268 9.92 -11.16 10.50
N LEU A 269 8.90 -11.24 11.36
CA LEU A 269 9.00 -11.96 12.62
C LEU A 269 9.33 -13.46 12.41
N ARG A 270 8.74 -14.10 11.41
CA ARG A 270 9.04 -15.50 11.05
C ARG A 270 10.49 -15.67 10.59
N ILE A 271 10.98 -14.80 9.71
CA ILE A 271 12.37 -14.84 9.23
C ILE A 271 13.33 -14.59 10.38
N TYR A 272 13.03 -13.59 11.22
CA TYR A 272 13.83 -13.27 12.39
C TYR A 272 13.89 -14.43 13.38
N LEU A 273 12.75 -15.09 13.64
CA LEU A 273 12.67 -16.26 14.52
C LEU A 273 13.49 -17.45 13.97
N LEU A 274 13.50 -17.65 12.67
CA LEU A 274 14.34 -18.68 12.03
C LEU A 274 15.82 -18.38 12.18
N ILE A 275 16.24 -17.13 11.96
CA ILE A 275 17.64 -16.69 12.15
C ILE A 275 18.05 -16.86 13.61
N PHE A 276 17.18 -16.47 14.54
CA PHE A 276 17.39 -16.63 15.97
C PHE A 276 17.57 -18.08 16.38
N LEU A 277 16.68 -18.97 15.90
CA LEU A 277 16.78 -20.39 16.17
C LEU A 277 18.08 -21.00 15.64
N ALA A 278 18.49 -20.60 14.43
CA ALA A 278 19.76 -21.02 13.84
C ALA A 278 20.95 -20.55 14.67
N ALA A 279 20.92 -19.28 15.14
CA ALA A 279 21.99 -18.74 16.00
C ALA A 279 22.07 -19.47 17.36
N LEU A 280 20.93 -19.83 17.95
CA LEU A 280 20.89 -20.64 19.18
C LEU A 280 21.51 -22.03 18.96
N VAL A 281 21.19 -22.72 17.87
CA VAL A 281 21.75 -24.03 17.55
C VAL A 281 23.26 -23.94 17.36
N VAL A 282 23.74 -22.94 16.59
CA VAL A 282 25.19 -22.74 16.39
C VAL A 282 25.88 -22.41 17.72
N GLY A 283 25.28 -21.54 18.53
CA GLY A 283 25.80 -21.19 19.86
C GLY A 283 25.90 -22.41 20.79
N ALA A 284 24.86 -23.25 20.81
CA ALA A 284 24.87 -24.49 21.61
C ALA A 284 25.97 -25.45 21.12
N LEU A 285 26.15 -25.62 19.81
CA LEU A 285 27.21 -26.48 19.24
C LEU A 285 28.61 -25.95 19.62
N VAL A 286 28.83 -24.64 19.56
CA VAL A 286 30.11 -24.03 19.98
C VAL A 286 30.38 -24.26 21.47
N ILE A 287 29.37 -24.07 22.31
CA ILE A 287 29.50 -24.32 23.77
C ILE A 287 29.82 -25.80 24.04
N ILE A 288 29.13 -26.74 23.40
CA ILE A 288 29.38 -28.17 23.54
C ILE A 288 30.81 -28.50 23.09
N GLN A 289 31.28 -27.90 22.01
CA GLN A 289 32.61 -28.11 21.51
C GLN A 289 33.72 -27.53 22.43
N LEU A 290 33.47 -26.38 23.03
CA LEU A 290 34.33 -25.77 24.05
C LEU A 290 34.40 -26.62 25.32
N ILE A 291 33.24 -27.10 25.81
CA ILE A 291 33.16 -27.99 26.97
C ILE A 291 33.96 -29.30 26.66
N ARG A 292 33.75 -29.89 25.50
CA ARG A 292 34.49 -31.11 25.11
C ARG A 292 35.99 -30.85 25.05
N ARG A 293 36.45 -29.72 24.52
CA ARG A 293 37.87 -29.36 24.50
C ARG A 293 38.41 -29.09 25.92
N ALA A 294 37.70 -28.39 26.78
CA ALA A 294 38.12 -28.10 28.14
C ALA A 294 38.12 -29.36 29.04
N MET A 295 37.21 -30.31 28.80
CA MET A 295 37.15 -31.56 29.55
C MET A 295 38.21 -32.61 29.10
N LYS A 296 38.79 -32.45 27.91
CA LYS A 296 39.81 -33.41 27.41
C LYS A 296 41.05 -33.51 28.28
N PRO A 297 41.71 -32.41 28.73
CA PRO A 297 42.83 -32.48 29.66
C PRO A 297 42.44 -33.01 31.04
N ILE A 298 41.24 -32.71 31.52
CA ILE A 298 40.75 -33.21 32.82
C ILE A 298 40.59 -34.74 32.77
N ARG A 299 39.99 -35.28 31.72
CA ARG A 299 39.87 -36.75 31.53
C ARG A 299 41.26 -37.43 31.39
N GLN A 300 42.24 -36.79 30.73
CA GLN A 300 43.57 -37.33 30.67
C GLN A 300 44.28 -37.35 32.03
N LEU A 301 44.06 -36.32 32.86
CA LEU A 301 44.59 -36.28 34.23
C LEU A 301 43.91 -37.35 35.13
N THR A 302 42.60 -37.55 34.99
CA THR A 302 41.85 -38.57 35.74
C THR A 302 42.37 -39.99 35.38
N THR A 303 42.54 -40.29 34.09
CA THR A 303 43.10 -41.58 33.67
C THR A 303 44.54 -41.77 34.09
N GLN A 304 45.36 -40.71 34.12
CA GLN A 304 46.75 -40.81 34.67
C GLN A 304 46.76 -41.03 36.19
N LEU A 305 45.82 -40.43 36.91
CA LEU A 305 45.65 -40.64 38.35
C LEU A 305 45.19 -42.06 38.65
N ASP A 306 44.23 -42.60 37.91
CA ASP A 306 43.78 -43.99 38.02
C ASP A 306 44.92 -45.00 37.77
N HIS A 307 45.74 -44.72 36.69
CA HIS A 307 46.93 -45.56 36.42
C HIS A 307 48.00 -45.41 37.50
N ALA A 308 48.20 -44.23 38.10
CA ALA A 308 49.15 -44.05 39.18
C ALA A 308 48.68 -44.73 40.50
N GLU A 309 47.39 -44.74 40.73
CA GLU A 309 46.75 -45.40 41.88
C GLU A 309 46.86 -46.94 41.77
N ASP A 310 46.60 -47.47 40.56
CA ASP A 310 46.78 -48.91 40.26
C ASP A 310 48.26 -49.35 40.38
N ALA A 311 49.20 -48.53 39.87
CA ALA A 311 50.64 -48.78 40.02
C ALA A 311 51.10 -48.73 41.50
N ASN A 312 50.59 -47.80 42.29
CA ASN A 312 50.84 -47.72 43.74
C ASN A 312 50.26 -48.94 44.48
N ALA A 313 49.05 -49.39 44.11
CA ALA A 313 48.47 -50.61 44.66
C ALA A 313 49.26 -51.86 44.34
N GLN A 314 49.83 -51.93 43.13
CA GLN A 314 50.73 -53.03 42.74
C GLN A 314 52.05 -52.97 43.51
N LEU A 315 52.68 -51.81 43.63
CA LEU A 315 53.89 -51.63 44.44
C LEU A 315 53.68 -51.99 45.91
N GLN A 316 52.54 -51.64 46.45
CA GLN A 316 52.15 -51.98 47.83
C GLN A 316 52.04 -53.49 48.01
N ARG A 317 51.42 -54.20 47.03
CA ARG A 317 51.31 -55.66 47.05
C ARG A 317 52.69 -56.33 46.91
N GLU A 318 53.58 -55.79 46.11
CA GLU A 318 54.95 -56.30 46.00
C GLU A 318 55.76 -56.11 47.31
N ILE A 319 55.63 -54.94 47.93
CA ILE A 319 56.27 -54.64 49.22
C ILE A 319 55.71 -55.60 50.30
N ASP A 320 54.39 -55.80 50.34
CA ASP A 320 53.75 -56.72 51.32
C ASP A 320 54.12 -58.20 51.03
N ALA A 321 54.29 -58.56 49.76
CA ALA A 321 54.77 -59.91 49.39
C ALA A 321 56.30 -60.13 49.75
N GLN A 322 57.15 -59.11 49.71
CA GLN A 322 58.55 -59.17 50.10
C GLN A 322 58.74 -59.06 51.62
N ARG A 323 57.87 -58.47 52.36
CA ARG A 323 57.95 -58.32 53.83
C ARG A 323 58.24 -59.61 54.57
N PRO A 324 57.57 -60.75 54.31
CA PRO A 324 57.88 -61.97 54.98
C PRO A 324 59.29 -62.58 54.65
N VAL A 325 59.75 -62.28 53.42
CA VAL A 325 61.12 -62.76 52.97
C VAL A 325 62.22 -61.94 53.67
N ILE A 326 62.05 -60.67 53.83
CA ILE A 326 62.97 -59.77 54.52
C ILE A 326 63.01 -60.10 56.02
N ASN A 327 61.82 -60.29 56.65
CA ASN A 327 61.74 -60.69 58.05
C ASN A 327 62.40 -62.09 58.31
N ALA A 328 62.23 -63.04 57.38
CA ALA A 328 62.82 -64.36 57.48
C ALA A 328 64.38 -64.30 57.31
N SER A 329 64.86 -63.40 56.43
CA SER A 329 66.31 -63.23 56.29
C SER A 329 66.99 -62.48 57.47
N TYR A 330 66.24 -61.52 58.09
CA TYR A 330 66.73 -60.87 59.31
C TYR A 330 66.70 -61.82 60.53
N LEU A 331 65.68 -62.62 60.71
CA LEU A 331 65.64 -63.65 61.72
C LEU A 331 66.69 -64.73 61.57
N ARG A 332 67.03 -65.12 60.33
CA ARG A 332 68.14 -65.99 60.03
C ARG A 332 69.50 -65.41 60.40
N LYS A 333 69.73 -64.15 60.11
CA LYS A 333 70.94 -63.44 60.48
C LYS A 333 71.11 -63.24 62.01
N LEU A 334 70.01 -63.03 62.71
CA LEU A 334 70.02 -62.89 64.19
C LEU A 334 70.28 -64.28 64.87
N LEU A 335 69.76 -65.39 64.30
CA LEU A 335 70.00 -66.73 64.81
C LEU A 335 71.36 -67.31 64.49
N SER A 336 72.04 -66.87 63.41
CA SER A 336 73.38 -67.27 63.04
C SER A 336 74.53 -66.49 63.75
N GLY A 337 74.16 -65.40 64.39
CA GLY A 337 75.14 -64.55 65.12
C GLY A 337 75.24 -64.88 66.61
N HIS A 338 74.58 -65.92 67.07
CA HIS A 338 74.64 -66.34 68.51
C HIS A 338 75.22 -67.74 68.72
N VAL A 339 76.09 -68.26 67.77
CA VAL A 339 76.91 -69.42 68.01
C VAL A 339 78.32 -69.06 67.51
N ALA A 340 79.09 -68.44 68.40
CA ALA A 340 80.52 -68.45 68.46
C ALA A 340 80.94 -67.89 69.82
#